data_ce073598c50f63d201a03e08ebea25bb
#
_entry.id   ce073598c50f63d201a03e08ebea25bb
#
_cell.length_a   1.000
_cell.length_b   1.000
_cell.length_c   1.000
_cell.angle_alpha   90.00
_cell.angle_beta   90.00
_cell.angle_gamma   90.00
#
_symmetry.space_group_name_H-M   'P 1'
#
loop_
_entity.id
_entity.type
_entity.pdbx_description
1 polymer ?
#
loop_
_entity_poly.entity_id
_entity_poly.type
_entity_poly.pdbx_seq_one_letter_code
_entity_poly.pdbx_strand_id
1 'polypeptide(L)'
;ASALLVASLIGYIMETCEEWRLEYVLKILCKGKRSESRISGGKNALQCMMDEHQMRYPGSWACREFAKADVASDRTFNSMLITLTATLGNLSSKEINKMLSKDEIDISSLGRKKTVLFVVVSDTDRSMDTFVNLFFTQAMNELCRYADEKCPNSTLPVPVRFILDDFATNCRIAEFPRMISSIRSRGISAMLMVQSEGQLEEGYGADGK
;
A
#
# COMPACT_ATOMS: atom_id res chain seq x y z
N ALA A 1 0.57 14.88 4.43
CA ALA A 1 1.99 15.19 4.25
C ALA A 1 2.84 13.92 4.15
N SER A 2 2.77 12.99 5.13
CA SER A 2 3.54 11.71 5.09
C SER A 2 3.25 10.87 3.84
N ALA A 3 2.00 10.79 3.40
CA ALA A 3 1.63 10.08 2.17
C ALA A 3 2.28 10.70 0.92
N LEU A 4 2.38 12.02 0.86
CA LEU A 4 3.06 12.72 -0.25
C LEU A 4 4.55 12.41 -0.29
N LEU A 5 5.20 12.32 0.87
CA LEU A 5 6.60 11.95 0.96
C LEU A 5 6.82 10.50 0.47
N VAL A 6 5.99 9.55 0.91
CA VAL A 6 6.07 8.16 0.41
C VAL A 6 5.82 8.10 -1.10
N ALA A 7 4.79 8.79 -1.59
CA ALA A 7 4.48 8.85 -3.02
C ALA A 7 5.67 9.39 -3.84
N SER A 8 6.31 10.47 -3.35
CA SER A 8 7.49 11.04 -4.02
C SER A 8 8.66 10.06 -4.09
N LEU A 9 8.91 9.30 -3.01
CA LEU A 9 9.98 8.30 -2.99
C LEU A 9 9.70 7.10 -3.88
N ILE A 10 8.45 6.65 -3.93
CA ILE A 10 8.01 5.62 -4.89
C ILE A 10 8.22 6.14 -6.31
N GLY A 11 7.76 7.36 -6.62
CA GLY A 11 7.95 7.98 -7.93
C GLY A 11 9.42 8.09 -8.31
N TYR A 12 10.28 8.53 -7.38
CA TYR A 12 11.73 8.58 -7.60
C TYR A 12 12.32 7.21 -7.99
N ILE A 13 11.92 6.15 -7.29
CA ILE A 13 12.38 4.79 -7.59
C ILE A 13 11.86 4.34 -8.97
N MET A 14 10.60 4.62 -9.29
CA MET A 14 10.02 4.30 -10.60
C MET A 14 10.68 5.05 -11.76
N GLU A 15 11.14 6.28 -11.51
CA GLU A 15 11.84 7.10 -12.52
C GLU A 15 13.33 6.76 -12.67
N THR A 16 13.94 6.09 -11.66
CA THR A 16 15.40 5.86 -11.62
C THR A 16 15.82 4.40 -11.69
N CYS A 17 14.93 3.46 -11.33
CA CYS A 17 15.25 2.04 -11.25
C CYS A 17 14.47 1.25 -12.30
N GLU A 18 15.13 0.31 -12.99
CA GLU A 18 14.46 -0.65 -13.88
C GLU A 18 13.59 -1.64 -13.10
N GLU A 19 14.08 -2.08 -11.93
CA GLU A 19 13.31 -2.90 -10.99
C GLU A 19 12.99 -2.09 -9.75
N TRP A 20 11.73 -1.72 -9.58
CA TRP A 20 11.30 -1.03 -8.36
C TRP A 20 10.93 -2.02 -7.26
N ARG A 21 11.45 -1.78 -6.04
CA ARG A 21 11.16 -2.57 -4.84
C ARG A 21 10.88 -1.66 -3.67
N LEU A 22 9.91 -2.04 -2.86
CA LEU A 22 9.52 -1.26 -1.69
C LEU A 22 10.66 -1.09 -0.67
N GLU A 23 11.60 -2.06 -0.61
CA GLU A 23 12.80 -1.96 0.24
C GLU A 23 13.67 -0.74 -0.09
N TYR A 24 13.65 -0.26 -1.34
CA TYR A 24 14.41 0.94 -1.73
C TYR A 24 13.84 2.20 -1.10
N VAL A 25 12.52 2.28 -0.92
CA VAL A 25 11.87 3.39 -0.21
C VAL A 25 12.43 3.50 1.21
N LEU A 26 12.52 2.37 1.92
CA LEU A 26 13.08 2.32 3.27
C LEU A 26 14.55 2.69 3.30
N LYS A 27 15.36 2.20 2.37
CA LYS A 27 16.78 2.55 2.26
C LYS A 27 16.98 4.05 2.08
N ILE A 28 16.13 4.68 1.27
CA ILE A 28 16.18 6.13 1.04
C ILE A 28 15.72 6.90 2.28
N LEU A 29 14.61 6.50 2.92
CA LEU A 29 14.14 7.09 4.17
C LEU A 29 15.21 7.04 5.27
N CYS A 30 15.89 5.89 5.40
CA CYS A 30 16.98 5.74 6.38
C CYS A 30 18.18 6.64 6.09
N LYS A 31 18.47 6.93 4.82
CA LYS A 31 19.52 7.89 4.46
C LYS A 31 19.15 9.31 4.90
N GLY A 32 17.89 9.71 4.73
CA GLY A 32 17.40 11.01 5.18
C GLY A 32 17.53 11.21 6.71
N LYS A 33 17.32 10.15 7.49
CA LYS A 33 17.42 10.19 8.95
C LYS A 33 18.86 10.27 9.47
N ARG A 34 19.83 9.72 8.74
CA ARG A 34 21.25 9.69 9.15
C ARG A 34 21.99 11.03 8.95
N SER A 35 21.46 11.92 8.16
CA SER A 35 22.12 13.20 7.92
C SER A 35 21.57 14.30 8.87
N GLU A 36 21.86 14.18 10.18
CA GLU A 36 21.83 15.33 11.07
C GLU A 36 22.94 16.35 10.74
N SER A 37 23.93 15.96 9.95
CA SER A 37 24.92 16.89 9.40
C SER A 37 24.28 17.62 8.22
N ARG A 38 23.95 18.88 8.41
CA ARG A 38 23.60 19.81 7.35
C ARG A 38 24.73 19.83 6.32
N ILE A 39 24.55 19.06 5.25
CA ILE A 39 25.42 19.11 4.08
C ILE A 39 25.24 20.50 3.49
N SER A 40 26.32 21.11 3.05
CA SER A 40 26.41 22.43 2.43
C SER A 40 25.09 23.13 2.10
N GLY A 41 24.73 24.18 2.82
CA GLY A 41 23.53 25.00 2.55
C GLY A 41 22.30 24.72 3.40
N GLY A 42 22.37 23.86 4.42
CA GLY A 42 21.23 23.61 5.34
C GLY A 42 20.20 22.61 4.84
N LYS A 43 20.42 21.97 3.68
CA LYS A 43 19.54 20.93 3.11
C LYS A 43 19.85 19.54 3.70
N ASN A 44 18.82 18.73 3.85
CA ASN A 44 18.98 17.32 4.22
C ASN A 44 19.32 16.45 3.00
N ALA A 45 19.72 15.19 3.23
CA ALA A 45 20.14 14.29 2.14
C ALA A 45 19.01 13.99 1.14
N LEU A 46 17.75 13.97 1.57
CA LEU A 46 16.61 13.76 0.67
C LEU A 46 16.39 14.98 -0.22
N GLN A 47 16.51 16.20 0.33
CA GLN A 47 16.43 17.42 -0.45
C GLN A 47 17.53 17.49 -1.51
N CYS A 48 18.78 17.19 -1.15
CA CYS A 48 19.88 17.15 -2.11
C CYS A 48 19.63 16.11 -3.22
N MET A 49 19.18 14.92 -2.86
CA MET A 49 18.87 13.86 -3.81
C MET A 49 17.75 14.27 -4.78
N MET A 50 16.71 14.92 -4.30
CA MET A 50 15.61 15.40 -5.16
C MET A 50 16.00 16.58 -6.03
N ASP A 51 16.87 17.47 -5.55
CA ASP A 51 17.43 18.57 -6.36
C ASP A 51 18.28 18.02 -7.51
N GLU A 52 19.16 17.05 -7.25
CA GLU A 52 19.94 16.38 -8.27
C GLU A 52 19.05 15.67 -9.31
N HIS A 53 17.99 15.01 -8.81
CA HIS A 53 17.03 14.35 -9.68
C HIS A 53 16.25 15.34 -10.55
N GLN A 54 15.82 16.47 -9.99
CA GLN A 54 15.16 17.55 -10.74
C GLN A 54 16.05 18.15 -11.83
N MET A 55 17.37 18.27 -11.57
CA MET A 55 18.31 18.73 -12.60
C MET A 55 18.44 17.75 -13.76
N ARG A 56 18.40 16.44 -13.45
CA ARG A 56 18.51 15.37 -14.47
C ARG A 56 17.22 15.14 -15.23
N TYR A 57 16.09 15.26 -14.56
CA TYR A 57 14.74 15.01 -15.09
C TYR A 57 13.82 16.22 -14.83
N PRO A 58 13.93 17.29 -15.62
CA PRO A 58 13.06 18.47 -15.49
C PRO A 58 11.59 18.08 -15.65
N GLY A 59 10.77 18.42 -14.64
CA GLY A 59 9.34 18.06 -14.64
C GLY A 59 9.00 16.71 -14.00
N SER A 60 9.97 16.06 -13.32
CA SER A 60 9.75 14.84 -12.53
C SER A 60 8.50 14.95 -11.64
N TRP A 61 7.65 13.92 -11.70
CA TRP A 61 6.50 13.81 -10.82
C TRP A 61 6.93 13.62 -9.36
N ALA A 62 7.98 12.83 -9.14
CA ALA A 62 8.56 12.60 -7.82
C ALA A 62 8.97 13.91 -7.14
N CYS A 63 9.67 14.78 -7.86
CA CYS A 63 10.11 16.08 -7.33
C CYS A 63 8.94 17.01 -7.02
N ARG A 64 7.88 17.00 -7.84
CA ARG A 64 6.66 17.79 -7.57
C ARG A 64 5.94 17.33 -6.30
N GLU A 65 5.83 16.03 -6.07
CA GLU A 65 5.22 15.50 -4.85
C GLU A 65 6.11 15.74 -3.63
N PHE A 66 7.44 15.65 -3.79
CA PHE A 66 8.39 16.00 -2.74
C PHE A 66 8.27 17.46 -2.31
N ALA A 67 8.23 18.38 -3.26
CA ALA A 67 8.10 19.80 -2.99
C ALA A 67 6.86 20.14 -2.13
N LYS A 68 5.74 19.42 -2.33
CA LYS A 68 4.53 19.58 -1.51
C LYS A 68 4.75 19.12 -0.05
N ALA A 69 5.57 18.09 0.16
CA ALA A 69 5.91 17.60 1.49
C ALA A 69 6.96 18.48 2.17
N ASP A 70 7.87 19.05 1.39
CA ASP A 70 9.01 19.85 1.84
C ASP A 70 8.62 21.29 2.30
N VAL A 71 7.38 21.72 2.03
CA VAL A 71 6.81 22.97 2.61
C VAL A 71 6.74 22.92 4.14
N ALA A 72 6.75 21.72 4.73
CA ALA A 72 6.70 21.56 6.17
C ALA A 72 7.98 22.10 6.84
N SER A 73 7.83 22.64 8.05
CA SER A 73 9.01 23.03 8.85
C SER A 73 9.93 21.83 9.12
N ASP A 74 11.23 22.06 9.32
CA ASP A 74 12.22 21.00 9.58
C ASP A 74 11.78 20.06 10.72
N ARG A 75 11.18 20.60 11.77
CA ARG A 75 10.67 19.81 12.89
C ARG A 75 9.54 18.89 12.46
N THR A 76 8.61 19.39 11.67
CA THR A 76 7.48 18.61 11.15
C THR A 76 7.97 17.56 10.16
N PHE A 77 8.89 17.92 9.28
CA PHE A 77 9.47 17.00 8.31
C PHE A 77 10.22 15.85 8.99
N ASN A 78 11.02 16.13 10.01
CA ASN A 78 11.70 15.10 10.81
C ASN A 78 10.70 14.20 11.55
N SER A 79 9.60 14.74 12.08
CA SER A 79 8.53 13.94 12.69
C SER A 79 7.87 13.01 11.67
N MET A 80 7.65 13.47 10.43
CA MET A 80 7.14 12.63 9.35
C MET A 80 8.12 11.50 9.02
N LEU A 81 9.42 11.76 8.94
CA LEU A 81 10.45 10.74 8.70
C LEU A 81 10.47 9.67 9.80
N ILE A 82 10.37 10.09 11.06
CA ILE A 82 10.34 9.18 12.20
C ILE A 82 9.09 8.28 12.13
N THR A 83 7.93 8.89 11.91
CA THR A 83 6.66 8.16 11.81
C THR A 83 6.69 7.17 10.65
N LEU A 84 7.14 7.58 9.47
CA LEU A 84 7.25 6.69 8.31
C LEU A 84 8.24 5.56 8.54
N THR A 85 9.40 5.85 9.14
CA THR A 85 10.39 4.82 9.45
C THR A 85 9.83 3.81 10.45
N ALA A 86 9.05 4.25 11.43
CA ALA A 86 8.40 3.34 12.38
C ALA A 86 7.31 2.50 11.71
N THR A 87 6.43 3.13 10.92
CA THR A 87 5.33 2.45 10.23
C THR A 87 5.82 1.44 9.19
N LEU A 88 6.84 1.82 8.41
CA LEU A 88 7.40 0.97 7.37
C LEU A 88 8.53 0.05 7.88
N GLY A 89 8.89 0.15 9.15
CA GLY A 89 9.99 -0.63 9.74
C GLY A 89 9.80 -2.14 9.62
N ASN A 90 8.56 -2.60 9.72
CA ASN A 90 8.20 -4.02 9.55
C ASN A 90 8.54 -4.54 8.14
N LEU A 91 8.59 -3.66 7.12
CA LEU A 91 9.02 -4.01 5.76
C LEU A 91 10.52 -4.35 5.66
N SER A 92 11.30 -4.10 6.72
CA SER A 92 12.75 -4.31 6.72
C SER A 92 13.14 -5.76 7.01
N SER A 93 12.20 -6.64 7.38
CA SER A 93 12.52 -8.04 7.67
C SER A 93 12.95 -8.77 6.38
N LYS A 94 13.88 -9.71 6.51
CA LYS A 94 14.36 -10.51 5.37
C LYS A 94 13.25 -11.37 4.77
N GLU A 95 12.35 -11.86 5.62
CA GLU A 95 11.22 -12.71 5.26
C GLU A 95 10.24 -11.93 4.38
N ILE A 96 9.86 -10.72 4.82
CA ILE A 96 8.96 -9.83 4.08
C ILE A 96 9.60 -9.39 2.77
N ASN A 97 10.88 -8.99 2.79
CA ASN A 97 11.59 -8.63 1.58
C ASN A 97 11.65 -9.79 0.57
N LYS A 98 11.86 -11.02 1.03
CA LYS A 98 11.82 -12.20 0.18
C LYS A 98 10.42 -12.43 -0.41
N MET A 99 9.37 -12.28 0.39
CA MET A 99 7.99 -12.39 -0.06
C MET A 99 7.63 -11.34 -1.12
N LEU A 100 8.02 -10.07 -0.89
CA LEU A 100 7.74 -8.95 -1.79
C LEU A 100 8.70 -8.86 -3.00
N SER A 101 9.72 -9.72 -3.08
CA SER A 101 10.70 -9.69 -4.17
C SER A 101 10.20 -10.31 -5.46
N LYS A 102 9.10 -11.06 -5.41
CA LYS A 102 8.51 -11.77 -6.55
C LYS A 102 7.02 -11.53 -6.61
N ASP A 103 6.51 -11.39 -7.81
CA ASP A 103 5.09 -11.39 -8.11
C ASP A 103 4.70 -12.80 -8.56
N GLU A 104 4.24 -13.62 -7.62
CA GLU A 104 3.90 -15.03 -7.85
C GLU A 104 2.37 -15.25 -7.93
N ILE A 105 1.55 -14.25 -7.59
CA ILE A 105 0.09 -14.37 -7.51
C ILE A 105 -0.58 -13.51 -8.57
N ASP A 106 -1.01 -14.11 -9.66
CA ASP A 106 -1.88 -13.45 -10.63
C ASP A 106 -3.32 -13.40 -10.11
N ILE A 107 -3.65 -12.31 -9.41
CA ILE A 107 -4.98 -12.07 -8.83
C ILE A 107 -6.05 -12.08 -9.92
N SER A 108 -5.77 -11.53 -11.10
CA SER A 108 -6.75 -11.48 -12.19
C SER A 108 -7.14 -12.88 -12.69
N SER A 109 -6.28 -13.88 -12.49
CA SER A 109 -6.55 -15.28 -12.86
C SER A 109 -7.71 -15.89 -12.08
N LEU A 110 -7.98 -15.41 -10.84
CA LEU A 110 -9.12 -15.86 -10.03
C LEU A 110 -10.46 -15.57 -10.70
N GLY A 111 -10.54 -14.47 -11.46
CA GLY A 111 -11.73 -14.10 -12.24
C GLY A 111 -11.82 -14.78 -13.60
N ARG A 112 -10.79 -15.52 -14.04
CA ARG A 112 -10.71 -16.21 -15.35
C ARG A 112 -10.81 -17.71 -15.24
N LYS A 113 -10.30 -18.28 -14.17
CA LYS A 113 -10.21 -19.73 -13.97
C LYS A 113 -10.82 -20.11 -12.63
N LYS A 114 -11.49 -21.27 -12.57
CA LYS A 114 -11.95 -21.83 -11.30
C LYS A 114 -10.74 -22.19 -10.43
N THR A 115 -10.43 -21.34 -9.48
CA THR A 115 -9.24 -21.43 -8.61
C THR A 115 -9.65 -21.13 -7.17
N VAL A 116 -8.97 -21.73 -6.22
CA VAL A 116 -9.11 -21.40 -4.79
C VAL A 116 -7.75 -20.89 -4.29
N LEU A 117 -7.75 -19.73 -3.68
CA LEU A 117 -6.58 -19.15 -3.02
C LEU A 117 -6.82 -19.17 -1.52
N PHE A 118 -5.98 -19.88 -0.77
CA PHE A 118 -5.98 -19.88 0.68
C PHE A 118 -4.97 -18.85 1.19
N VAL A 119 -5.44 -17.90 1.98
CA VAL A 119 -4.61 -16.91 2.68
C VAL A 119 -4.65 -17.26 4.16
N VAL A 120 -3.55 -17.80 4.66
CA VAL A 120 -3.43 -18.19 6.08
C VAL A 120 -2.74 -17.07 6.84
N VAL A 121 -3.40 -16.57 7.86
CA VAL A 121 -2.94 -15.47 8.73
C VAL A 121 -2.80 -16.00 10.15
N SER A 122 -1.74 -15.58 10.86
CA SER A 122 -1.59 -15.90 12.29
C SER A 122 -2.57 -15.09 13.11
N ASP A 123 -3.23 -15.73 14.07
CA ASP A 123 -4.10 -15.10 15.06
C ASP A 123 -3.33 -14.46 16.21
N THR A 124 -2.10 -14.93 16.45
CA THR A 124 -1.24 -14.48 17.56
C THR A 124 -0.19 -13.47 17.16
N ASP A 125 0.25 -13.45 15.88
CA ASP A 125 1.24 -12.52 15.35
C ASP A 125 0.61 -11.51 14.40
N ARG A 126 0.38 -10.30 14.90
CA ARG A 126 -0.25 -9.21 14.17
C ARG A 126 0.71 -8.38 13.31
N SER A 127 1.98 -8.74 13.27
CA SER A 127 2.98 -8.01 12.48
C SER A 127 2.68 -7.98 10.98
N MET A 128 1.93 -8.97 10.50
CA MET A 128 1.52 -9.13 9.10
C MET A 128 0.17 -8.48 8.74
N ASP A 129 -0.60 -7.98 9.71
CA ASP A 129 -1.94 -7.43 9.47
C ASP A 129 -1.96 -6.35 8.38
N THR A 130 -0.97 -5.47 8.38
CA THR A 130 -0.85 -4.42 7.36
C THR A 130 -0.72 -4.98 5.95
N PHE A 131 0.03 -6.08 5.79
CA PHE A 131 0.20 -6.74 4.48
C PHE A 131 -1.05 -7.48 4.06
N VAL A 132 -1.71 -8.15 5.00
CA VAL A 132 -2.98 -8.85 4.75
C VAL A 132 -4.05 -7.85 4.30
N ASN A 133 -4.16 -6.73 4.98
CA ASN A 133 -5.10 -5.67 4.64
C ASN A 133 -4.79 -5.06 3.26
N LEU A 134 -3.51 -4.81 2.97
CA LEU A 134 -3.07 -4.33 1.67
C LEU A 134 -3.36 -5.35 0.56
N PHE A 135 -3.06 -6.63 0.80
CA PHE A 135 -3.31 -7.72 -0.14
C PHE A 135 -4.78 -7.82 -0.52
N PHE A 136 -5.70 -7.86 0.46
CA PHE A 136 -7.14 -7.94 0.16
C PHE A 136 -7.66 -6.68 -0.53
N THR A 137 -7.17 -5.51 -0.13
CA THR A 137 -7.51 -4.23 -0.79
C THR A 137 -7.07 -4.25 -2.26
N GLN A 138 -5.84 -4.67 -2.53
CA GLN A 138 -5.31 -4.79 -3.89
C GLN A 138 -6.04 -5.88 -4.68
N ALA A 139 -6.31 -7.03 -4.08
CA ALA A 139 -7.01 -8.13 -4.74
C ALA A 139 -8.41 -7.72 -5.23
N MET A 140 -9.17 -7.02 -4.38
CA MET A 140 -10.48 -6.52 -4.76
C MET A 140 -10.39 -5.45 -5.86
N ASN A 141 -9.47 -4.50 -5.73
CA ASN A 141 -9.27 -3.46 -6.73
C ASN A 141 -8.82 -4.02 -8.07
N GLU A 142 -7.89 -4.99 -8.08
CA GLU A 142 -7.39 -5.62 -9.29
C GLU A 142 -8.48 -6.41 -10.02
N LEU A 143 -9.30 -7.17 -9.29
CA LEU A 143 -10.43 -7.89 -9.88
C LEU A 143 -11.49 -6.94 -10.44
N CYS A 144 -11.76 -5.84 -9.75
CA CYS A 144 -12.68 -4.80 -10.26
C CYS A 144 -12.11 -4.16 -11.53
N ARG A 145 -10.83 -3.77 -11.51
CA ARG A 145 -10.15 -3.19 -12.67
C ARG A 145 -10.14 -4.16 -13.84
N TYR A 146 -9.83 -5.43 -13.61
CA TYR A 146 -9.84 -6.47 -14.64
C TYR A 146 -11.25 -6.63 -15.23
N ALA A 147 -12.30 -6.64 -14.42
CA ALA A 147 -13.68 -6.71 -14.90
C ALA A 147 -14.02 -5.50 -15.78
N ASP A 148 -13.68 -4.29 -15.34
CA ASP A 148 -14.01 -3.05 -16.06
C ASP A 148 -13.24 -2.89 -17.37
N GLU A 149 -11.96 -3.26 -17.41
CA GLU A 149 -11.09 -3.02 -18.56
C GLU A 149 -11.06 -4.18 -19.56
N LYS A 150 -11.25 -5.41 -19.10
CA LYS A 150 -10.97 -6.62 -19.89
C LYS A 150 -12.15 -7.55 -20.11
N CYS A 151 -13.26 -7.35 -19.38
CA CYS A 151 -14.39 -8.28 -19.46
C CYS A 151 -15.61 -7.67 -20.13
N PRO A 152 -16.39 -8.44 -20.91
CA PRO A 152 -17.67 -7.99 -21.44
C PRO A 152 -18.63 -7.61 -20.30
N ASN A 153 -19.37 -6.52 -20.47
CA ASN A 153 -20.35 -6.01 -19.50
C ASN A 153 -19.75 -5.76 -18.10
N SER A 154 -18.43 -5.50 -18.00
CA SER A 154 -17.72 -5.26 -16.74
C SER A 154 -17.96 -6.39 -15.71
N THR A 155 -18.11 -7.63 -16.15
CA THR A 155 -18.40 -8.76 -15.25
C THR A 155 -17.37 -9.87 -15.46
N LEU A 156 -16.83 -10.40 -14.36
CA LEU A 156 -15.85 -11.49 -14.39
C LEU A 156 -16.43 -12.75 -15.02
N PRO A 157 -15.70 -13.44 -15.93
CA PRO A 157 -16.12 -14.72 -16.50
C PRO A 157 -16.36 -15.81 -15.46
N VAL A 158 -15.57 -15.82 -14.39
CA VAL A 158 -15.74 -16.69 -13.24
C VAL A 158 -16.04 -15.82 -12.02
N PRO A 159 -17.23 -15.95 -11.40
CA PRO A 159 -17.54 -15.19 -10.18
C PRO A 159 -16.56 -15.51 -9.07
N VAL A 160 -16.13 -14.47 -8.35
CA VAL A 160 -15.19 -14.58 -7.23
C VAL A 160 -15.92 -14.34 -5.92
N ARG A 161 -15.68 -15.22 -4.95
CA ARG A 161 -16.19 -15.04 -3.58
C ARG A 161 -15.03 -14.93 -2.60
N PHE A 162 -14.97 -13.83 -1.89
CA PHE A 162 -14.10 -13.67 -0.73
C PHE A 162 -14.82 -14.26 0.49
N ILE A 163 -14.17 -15.20 1.16
CA ILE A 163 -14.62 -15.76 2.46
C ILE A 163 -13.60 -15.25 3.48
N LEU A 164 -14.04 -14.32 4.32
CA LEU A 164 -13.21 -13.61 5.28
C LEU A 164 -13.60 -14.02 6.69
N ASP A 165 -12.84 -14.96 7.22
CA ASP A 165 -13.01 -15.45 8.60
C ASP A 165 -12.37 -14.47 9.59
N ASP A 166 -13.01 -14.29 10.75
CA ASP A 166 -12.62 -13.30 11.78
C ASP A 166 -12.33 -11.89 11.18
N PHE A 167 -13.21 -11.45 10.29
CA PHE A 167 -13.00 -10.28 9.44
C PHE A 167 -12.60 -9.02 10.21
N ALA A 168 -13.29 -8.69 11.28
CA ALA A 168 -13.01 -7.46 12.02
C ALA A 168 -11.74 -7.55 12.89
N THR A 169 -11.28 -8.76 13.18
CA THR A 169 -10.11 -9.01 14.03
C THR A 169 -8.83 -9.11 13.20
N ASN A 170 -8.85 -9.90 12.13
CA ASN A 170 -7.66 -10.29 11.37
C ASN A 170 -7.51 -9.55 10.04
N CYS A 171 -8.56 -8.91 9.56
CA CYS A 171 -8.55 -8.25 8.28
C CYS A 171 -9.39 -6.96 8.31
N ARG A 172 -8.74 -5.83 8.09
CA ARG A 172 -9.39 -4.52 7.95
C ARG A 172 -9.12 -3.94 6.58
N ILE A 173 -9.96 -4.28 5.62
CA ILE A 173 -9.84 -3.79 4.24
C ILE A 173 -10.20 -2.31 4.22
N ALA A 174 -9.29 -1.47 3.70
CA ALA A 174 -9.55 -0.05 3.56
C ALA A 174 -10.75 0.20 2.63
N GLU A 175 -11.60 1.17 2.97
CA GLU A 175 -12.79 1.56 2.17
C GLU A 175 -13.77 0.40 1.89
N PHE A 176 -13.75 -0.68 2.71
CA PHE A 176 -14.58 -1.86 2.49
C PHE A 176 -16.07 -1.56 2.34
N PRO A 177 -16.71 -0.69 3.18
CA PRO A 177 -18.12 -0.36 3.04
C PRO A 177 -18.45 0.25 1.66
N ARG A 178 -17.54 1.04 1.12
CA ARG A 178 -17.67 1.61 -0.21
C ARG A 178 -17.46 0.57 -1.31
N MET A 179 -16.48 -0.31 -1.13
CA MET A 179 -16.15 -1.34 -2.11
C MET A 179 -17.28 -2.36 -2.25
N ILE A 180 -17.85 -2.83 -1.14
CA ILE A 180 -18.89 -3.88 -1.16
C ILE A 180 -20.12 -3.48 -1.96
N SER A 181 -20.46 -2.20 -2.01
CA SER A 181 -21.59 -1.71 -2.80
C SER A 181 -21.36 -1.83 -4.32
N SER A 182 -20.10 -1.82 -4.76
CA SER A 182 -19.71 -1.79 -6.17
C SER A 182 -19.26 -3.12 -6.74
N ILE A 183 -18.80 -4.06 -5.92
CA ILE A 183 -18.22 -5.32 -6.39
C ILE A 183 -19.26 -6.29 -6.98
N ARG A 184 -20.54 -6.19 -6.55
CA ARG A 184 -21.61 -7.11 -6.97
C ARG A 184 -21.81 -7.12 -8.49
N SER A 185 -21.84 -5.97 -9.13
CA SER A 185 -22.04 -5.84 -10.58
C SER A 185 -20.91 -6.51 -11.38
N ARG A 186 -19.74 -6.66 -10.79
CA ARG A 186 -18.56 -7.28 -11.38
C ARG A 186 -18.47 -8.78 -11.17
N GLY A 187 -19.49 -9.39 -10.56
CA GLY A 187 -19.50 -10.82 -10.24
C GLY A 187 -18.64 -11.18 -9.02
N ILE A 188 -18.38 -10.19 -8.14
CA ILE A 188 -17.62 -10.39 -6.92
C ILE A 188 -18.56 -10.32 -5.72
N SER A 189 -18.36 -11.22 -4.76
CA SER A 189 -19.11 -11.25 -3.49
C SER A 189 -18.18 -11.45 -2.31
N ALA A 190 -18.62 -10.99 -1.13
CA ALA A 190 -17.91 -11.22 0.11
C ALA A 190 -18.84 -11.93 1.12
N MET A 191 -18.27 -12.86 1.86
CA MET A 191 -18.89 -13.52 3.02
C MET A 191 -18.00 -13.19 4.22
N LEU A 192 -18.58 -12.50 5.20
CA LEU A 192 -17.87 -12.04 6.38
C LEU A 192 -18.31 -12.89 7.57
N MET A 193 -17.35 -13.40 8.33
CA MET A 193 -17.58 -14.02 9.62
C MET A 193 -17.06 -13.08 10.70
N VAL A 194 -17.95 -12.64 11.58
CA VAL A 194 -17.66 -11.73 12.68
C VAL A 194 -18.21 -12.31 13.97
N GLN A 195 -17.55 -12.05 15.09
CA GLN A 195 -17.99 -12.53 16.39
C GLN A 195 -19.10 -11.63 16.99
N SER A 196 -19.10 -10.34 16.63
CA SER A 196 -20.11 -9.39 17.03
C SER A 196 -20.22 -8.20 16.08
N GLU A 197 -21.39 -7.56 16.03
CA GLU A 197 -21.57 -6.33 15.26
C GLU A 197 -20.71 -5.17 15.80
N GLY A 198 -20.44 -5.15 17.12
CA GLY A 198 -19.59 -4.14 17.74
C GLY A 198 -18.17 -4.10 17.18
N GLN A 199 -17.64 -5.23 16.71
CA GLN A 199 -16.33 -5.27 16.04
C GLN A 199 -16.35 -4.53 14.69
N LEU A 200 -17.45 -4.58 13.96
CA LEU A 200 -17.61 -3.83 12.72
C LEU A 200 -17.71 -2.33 12.99
N GLU A 201 -18.43 -1.92 14.04
CA GLU A 201 -18.50 -0.51 14.45
C GLU A 201 -17.14 0.03 14.86
N GLU A 202 -16.36 -0.73 15.64
CA GLU A 202 -15.01 -0.33 16.05
C GLU A 202 -14.07 -0.21 14.84
N GLY A 203 -14.22 -1.10 13.87
CA GLY A 203 -13.38 -1.13 12.65
C GLY A 203 -13.73 -0.07 11.63
N TYR A 204 -15.03 0.15 11.37
CA TYR A 204 -15.52 0.94 10.23
C TYR A 204 -16.46 2.09 10.63
N GLY A 205 -16.71 2.30 11.92
CA GLY A 205 -17.64 3.31 12.43
C GLY A 205 -19.10 2.86 12.35
N ALA A 206 -20.00 3.71 12.84
CA ALA A 206 -21.44 3.41 12.88
C ALA A 206 -22.07 3.19 11.49
N ASP A 207 -21.47 3.78 10.45
CA ASP A 207 -21.90 3.64 9.05
C ASP A 207 -21.42 2.34 8.39
N GLY A 208 -20.61 1.55 9.08
CA GLY A 208 -20.04 0.29 8.59
C GLY A 208 -20.93 -0.94 8.83
N LYS A 209 -22.14 -0.76 9.37
CA LYS A 209 -23.12 -1.83 9.63
C LYS A 209 -23.90 -2.25 8.42
#